data_6fbf1b9c16996506e2b49eafc660b1d5
#
_entry.id   6fbf1b9c16996506e2b49eafc660b1d5
#
_cell.length_a   1.000
_cell.length_b   1.000
_cell.length_c   1.000
_cell.angle_alpha   90.00
_cell.angle_beta   90.00
_cell.angle_gamma   90.00
#
_symmetry.space_group_name_H-M   'P 1'
#
loop_
_entity.id
_entity.type
_entity.pdbx_description
1 polymer ?
#
loop_
_entity_poly.entity_id
_entity_poly.type
_entity_poly.pdbx_seq_one_letter_code
_entity_poly.pdbx_strand_id
1 'polypeptide(L)'
;MLAGISLGALILIIIIGIIKPKVNLGLLAIGCAYAIGVWLMGMKEKELANLFPASLFLMLTSMTYLFALANENQTLQQLTDRMVRLVHGKPALLPLIFFGMSFILSAAGPGNIAAVALLAPVGMVMAYQTKQSLLLMAIMICTVAISGAFSPIAPTGVIAAGILHQINMNQPSLPWIIFAASAVIQSITAFAAFFLFSFLRKSKATKSEILAVPTTKERLTPLTKNQKLTLVCLSLLLLSIIIFKLPLVLAACIAFVPIVLFNLADSEAAIKKMPWDAILLVTGVCLLVCLLEKSGGIALATSLLVSISKVSYINAMLALITGIISAYSSSSGVVLPAFLPLVPKLIEQLGGGDSFRMAIAIAVGSHMVDVSPLSTLGAICISCVPAVGVVRNRLFRQLMIWGLSMSVVGAFLSYVLLDLTY
;
A
#
# COMPACT_ATOMS: atom_id res chain seq x y z
N MET A 1 23.09 24.02 9.16
CA MET A 1 21.94 24.42 9.97
C MET A 1 20.62 24.10 9.25
N LEU A 2 20.38 24.64 8.04
CA LEU A 2 19.13 24.38 7.26
C LEU A 2 18.85 22.91 7.00
N ALA A 3 19.87 22.13 6.62
CA ALA A 3 19.77 20.68 6.44
C ALA A 3 19.24 19.95 7.69
N GLY A 4 19.74 20.33 8.86
CA GLY A 4 19.28 19.73 10.13
C GLY A 4 17.84 20.13 10.49
N ILE A 5 17.45 21.38 10.20
CA ILE A 5 16.08 21.86 10.48
C ILE A 5 15.07 21.14 9.56
N SER A 6 15.36 21.04 8.27
CA SER A 6 14.45 20.36 7.33
C SER A 6 14.35 18.86 7.58
N LEU A 7 15.45 18.19 7.94
CA LEU A 7 15.44 16.78 8.36
C LEU A 7 14.68 16.62 9.68
N GLY A 8 14.90 17.52 10.64
CA GLY A 8 14.16 17.54 11.91
C GLY A 8 12.65 17.73 11.71
N ALA A 9 12.24 18.57 10.76
CA ALA A 9 10.83 18.74 10.42
C ALA A 9 10.20 17.45 9.85
N LEU A 10 10.91 16.72 8.98
CA LEU A 10 10.43 15.43 8.47
C LEU A 10 10.28 14.40 9.62
N ILE A 11 11.29 14.30 10.49
CA ILE A 11 11.24 13.41 11.66
C ILE A 11 10.09 13.81 12.60
N LEU A 12 9.89 15.10 12.84
CA LEU A 12 8.80 15.61 13.67
C LEU A 12 7.43 15.23 13.11
N ILE A 13 7.23 15.32 11.79
CA ILE A 13 5.98 14.90 11.12
C ILE A 13 5.72 13.41 11.34
N ILE A 14 6.77 12.56 11.21
CA ILE A 14 6.65 11.12 11.49
C ILE A 14 6.24 10.89 12.95
N ILE A 15 6.88 11.57 13.90
CA ILE A 15 6.57 11.46 15.33
C ILE A 15 5.13 11.94 15.62
N ILE A 16 4.71 13.07 15.05
CA ILE A 16 3.33 13.57 15.20
C ILE A 16 2.31 12.55 14.66
N GLY A 17 2.63 11.88 13.53
CA GLY A 17 1.78 10.83 12.97
C GLY A 17 1.57 9.66 13.91
N ILE A 18 2.62 9.30 14.67
CA ILE A 18 2.55 8.24 15.69
C ILE A 18 1.69 8.67 16.89
N ILE A 19 1.87 9.91 17.37
CA ILE A 19 1.22 10.40 18.60
C ILE A 19 -0.22 10.86 18.34
N LYS A 20 -0.46 11.47 17.16
CA LYS A 20 -1.76 12.09 16.80
C LYS A 20 -2.26 11.61 15.44
N PRO A 21 -2.74 10.36 15.31
CA PRO A 21 -3.11 9.75 14.03
C PRO A 21 -4.31 10.42 13.33
N LYS A 22 -5.02 11.33 14.01
CA LYS A 22 -6.15 12.10 13.44
C LYS A 22 -5.72 13.40 12.74
N VAL A 23 -4.47 13.82 12.88
CA VAL A 23 -3.94 15.02 12.21
C VAL A 23 -3.62 14.70 10.76
N ASN A 24 -4.04 15.57 9.85
CA ASN A 24 -3.63 15.45 8.45
C ASN A 24 -2.15 15.86 8.29
N LEU A 25 -1.28 14.87 8.26
CA LEU A 25 0.17 15.05 8.18
C LEU A 25 0.61 15.70 6.86
N GLY A 26 -0.16 15.54 5.79
CA GLY A 26 0.14 16.16 4.49
C GLY A 26 0.04 17.68 4.55
N LEU A 27 -1.04 18.20 5.15
CA LEU A 27 -1.20 19.65 5.35
C LEU A 27 -0.13 20.19 6.31
N LEU A 28 0.22 19.43 7.35
CA LEU A 28 1.29 19.80 8.25
C LEU A 28 2.65 19.85 7.52
N ALA A 29 2.92 18.88 6.64
CA ALA A 29 4.13 18.85 5.82
C ALA A 29 4.22 20.03 4.86
N ILE A 30 3.09 20.41 4.22
CA ILE A 30 3.00 21.61 3.39
C ILE A 30 3.31 22.86 4.24
N GLY A 31 2.69 23.00 5.40
CA GLY A 31 2.92 24.13 6.31
C GLY A 31 4.38 24.23 6.74
N CYS A 32 5.00 23.11 7.13
CA CYS A 32 6.44 23.07 7.46
C CYS A 32 7.32 23.43 6.26
N ALA A 33 7.00 22.92 5.06
CA ALA A 33 7.74 23.24 3.85
C ALA A 33 7.67 24.75 3.54
N TYR A 34 6.50 25.37 3.67
CA TYR A 34 6.34 26.82 3.48
C TYR A 34 7.08 27.61 4.54
N ALA A 35 6.98 27.26 5.81
CA ALA A 35 7.69 27.94 6.88
C ALA A 35 9.22 27.88 6.69
N ILE A 36 9.75 26.72 6.37
CA ILE A 36 11.20 26.55 6.13
C ILE A 36 11.62 27.23 4.83
N GLY A 37 10.89 27.02 3.73
CA GLY A 37 11.24 27.53 2.41
C GLY A 37 11.22 29.06 2.36
N VAL A 38 10.14 29.68 2.83
CA VAL A 38 9.98 31.14 2.76
C VAL A 38 10.80 31.85 3.85
N TRP A 39 10.65 31.46 5.13
CA TRP A 39 11.25 32.20 6.23
C TRP A 39 12.73 31.89 6.46
N LEU A 40 13.14 30.64 6.31
CA LEU A 40 14.52 30.24 6.61
C LEU A 40 15.42 30.18 5.38
N MET A 41 14.86 29.80 4.21
CA MET A 41 15.63 29.71 2.96
C MET A 41 15.45 30.96 2.06
N GLY A 42 14.54 31.89 2.38
CA GLY A 42 14.28 33.08 1.58
C GLY A 42 13.71 32.81 0.17
N MET A 43 13.10 31.65 -0.04
CA MET A 43 12.52 31.28 -1.33
C MET A 43 11.27 32.11 -1.62
N LYS A 44 11.07 32.44 -2.91
CA LYS A 44 9.81 33.01 -3.34
C LYS A 44 8.71 31.97 -3.34
N GLU A 45 7.48 32.36 -3.01
CA GLU A 45 6.32 31.44 -3.01
C GLU A 45 6.17 30.66 -4.33
N LYS A 46 6.40 31.33 -5.48
CA LYS A 46 6.35 30.68 -6.78
C LYS A 46 7.40 29.57 -6.94
N GLU A 47 8.58 29.77 -6.40
CA GLU A 47 9.65 28.76 -6.45
C GLU A 47 9.29 27.55 -5.59
N LEU A 48 8.68 27.79 -4.43
CA LEU A 48 8.21 26.73 -3.54
C LEU A 48 7.03 25.98 -4.16
N ALA A 49 6.07 26.70 -4.75
CA ALA A 49 4.94 26.09 -5.45
C ALA A 49 5.38 25.19 -6.61
N ASN A 50 6.45 25.54 -7.32
CA ASN A 50 7.02 24.72 -8.38
C ASN A 50 7.66 23.40 -7.88
N LEU A 51 7.93 23.27 -6.58
CA LEU A 51 8.37 22.01 -5.97
C LEU A 51 7.21 21.05 -5.68
N PHE A 52 5.97 21.54 -5.76
CA PHE A 52 4.81 20.68 -5.53
C PHE A 52 4.74 19.58 -6.60
N PRO A 53 4.54 18.32 -6.20
CA PRO A 53 4.56 17.17 -7.11
C PRO A 53 3.25 17.08 -7.91
N ALA A 54 3.00 18.04 -8.82
CA ALA A 54 1.75 18.18 -9.56
C ALA A 54 1.42 16.94 -10.40
N SER A 55 2.41 16.30 -11.03
CA SER A 55 2.19 15.07 -11.81
C SER A 55 1.72 13.91 -10.92
N LEU A 56 2.33 13.73 -9.74
CA LEU A 56 1.94 12.72 -8.78
C LEU A 56 0.52 13.00 -8.24
N PHE A 57 0.21 14.25 -7.91
CA PHE A 57 -1.14 14.66 -7.50
C PHE A 57 -2.19 14.31 -8.56
N LEU A 58 -1.93 14.63 -9.83
CA LEU A 58 -2.83 14.31 -10.94
C LEU A 58 -2.99 12.80 -11.15
N MET A 59 -1.90 12.02 -11.05
CA MET A 59 -1.97 10.56 -11.14
C MET A 59 -2.84 9.98 -10.03
N LEU A 60 -2.61 10.39 -8.78
CA LEU A 60 -3.38 9.89 -7.64
C LEU A 60 -4.85 10.27 -7.72
N THR A 61 -5.15 11.55 -8.01
CA THR A 61 -6.52 12.03 -8.11
C THR A 61 -7.30 11.36 -9.23
N SER A 62 -6.73 11.26 -10.43
CA SER A 62 -7.43 10.64 -11.57
C SER A 62 -7.72 9.16 -11.34
N MET A 63 -6.75 8.41 -10.82
CA MET A 63 -6.92 6.98 -10.55
C MET A 63 -7.90 6.73 -9.41
N THR A 64 -7.73 7.43 -8.28
CA THR A 64 -8.62 7.22 -7.12
C THR A 64 -10.03 7.69 -7.41
N TYR A 65 -10.23 8.73 -8.24
CA TYR A 65 -11.56 9.17 -8.68
C TYR A 65 -12.26 8.10 -9.52
N LEU A 66 -11.56 7.52 -10.51
CA LEU A 66 -12.12 6.44 -11.32
C LEU A 66 -12.63 5.27 -10.46
N PHE A 67 -11.81 4.82 -9.48
CA PHE A 67 -12.20 3.72 -8.60
C PHE A 67 -13.26 4.13 -7.56
N ALA A 68 -13.30 5.41 -7.14
CA ALA A 68 -14.38 5.93 -6.32
C ALA A 68 -15.72 5.89 -7.04
N LEU A 69 -15.77 6.25 -8.35
CA LEU A 69 -16.97 6.11 -9.19
C LEU A 69 -17.41 4.64 -9.32
N ALA A 70 -16.47 3.72 -9.58
CA ALA A 70 -16.77 2.30 -9.67
C ALA A 70 -17.25 1.69 -8.35
N ASN A 71 -16.80 2.24 -7.22
CA ASN A 71 -17.27 1.84 -5.90
C ASN A 71 -18.64 2.46 -5.58
N GLU A 72 -18.88 3.71 -5.99
CA GLU A 72 -20.13 4.42 -5.74
C GLU A 72 -21.33 3.71 -6.39
N ASN A 73 -21.21 3.26 -7.63
CA ASN A 73 -22.25 2.49 -8.29
C ASN A 73 -22.23 0.98 -7.97
N GLN A 74 -21.46 0.58 -6.95
CA GLN A 74 -21.36 -0.80 -6.43
C GLN A 74 -20.77 -1.81 -7.44
N THR A 75 -20.09 -1.37 -8.50
CA THR A 75 -19.47 -2.28 -9.47
C THR A 75 -18.41 -3.16 -8.80
N LEU A 76 -17.57 -2.59 -7.93
CA LEU A 76 -16.53 -3.34 -7.20
C LEU A 76 -17.14 -4.32 -6.20
N GLN A 77 -18.22 -3.93 -5.52
CA GLN A 77 -18.96 -4.82 -4.61
C GLN A 77 -19.53 -6.03 -5.35
N GLN A 78 -20.21 -5.79 -6.47
CA GLN A 78 -20.79 -6.86 -7.31
C GLN A 78 -19.73 -7.83 -7.86
N LEU A 79 -18.54 -7.31 -8.20
CA LEU A 79 -17.41 -8.14 -8.62
C LEU A 79 -16.95 -9.03 -7.47
N THR A 80 -16.78 -8.45 -6.27
CA THR A 80 -16.39 -9.16 -5.04
C THR A 80 -17.39 -10.25 -4.67
N ASP A 81 -18.71 -9.95 -4.70
CA ASP A 81 -19.77 -10.92 -4.37
C ASP A 81 -19.76 -12.14 -5.30
N ARG A 82 -19.41 -11.93 -6.57
CA ARG A 82 -19.25 -13.03 -7.54
C ARG A 82 -18.01 -13.86 -7.27
N MET A 83 -16.88 -13.19 -6.95
CA MET A 83 -15.65 -13.89 -6.60
C MET A 83 -15.82 -14.72 -5.31
N VAL A 84 -16.53 -14.20 -4.29
CA VAL A 84 -16.80 -14.92 -3.03
C VAL A 84 -17.59 -16.21 -3.26
N ARG A 85 -18.48 -16.25 -4.25
CA ARG A 85 -19.22 -17.48 -4.56
C ARG A 85 -18.38 -18.62 -5.13
N LEU A 86 -17.20 -18.32 -5.68
CA LEU A 86 -16.28 -19.38 -6.12
C LEU A 86 -15.73 -20.21 -4.95
N VAL A 87 -15.95 -19.74 -3.71
CA VAL A 87 -15.46 -20.37 -2.46
C VAL A 87 -16.25 -21.61 -2.02
N HIS A 88 -17.35 -21.99 -2.71
CA HIS A 88 -18.27 -23.03 -2.24
C HIS A 88 -17.60 -24.39 -2.01
N GLY A 89 -17.72 -24.91 -0.80
CA GLY A 89 -17.58 -26.37 -0.49
C GLY A 89 -16.26 -26.85 0.09
N LYS A 90 -15.18 -26.02 0.21
CA LYS A 90 -13.90 -26.48 0.76
C LYS A 90 -13.34 -25.49 1.79
N PRO A 91 -13.74 -25.59 3.09
CA PRO A 91 -13.29 -24.64 4.13
C PRO A 91 -11.76 -24.55 4.26
N ALA A 92 -11.03 -25.62 4.02
CA ALA A 92 -9.56 -25.64 4.10
C ALA A 92 -8.88 -24.72 3.06
N LEU A 93 -9.52 -24.49 1.91
CA LEU A 93 -9.01 -23.63 0.83
C LEU A 93 -9.42 -22.15 0.98
N LEU A 94 -10.27 -21.84 1.95
CA LEU A 94 -10.80 -20.51 2.18
C LEU A 94 -9.68 -19.43 2.23
N PRO A 95 -8.61 -19.59 3.03
CA PRO A 95 -7.53 -18.61 3.06
C PRO A 95 -6.85 -18.39 1.69
N LEU A 96 -6.67 -19.46 0.90
CA LEU A 96 -6.04 -19.38 -0.43
C LEU A 96 -6.93 -18.66 -1.44
N ILE A 97 -8.24 -18.88 -1.37
CA ILE A 97 -9.19 -18.20 -2.26
C ILE A 97 -9.22 -16.70 -1.94
N PHE A 98 -9.30 -16.33 -0.65
CA PHE A 98 -9.23 -14.94 -0.25
C PHE A 98 -7.88 -14.29 -0.58
N PHE A 99 -6.78 -15.05 -0.54
CA PHE A 99 -5.48 -14.63 -1.06
C PHE A 99 -5.58 -14.24 -2.54
N GLY A 100 -6.04 -15.14 -3.41
CA GLY A 100 -6.15 -14.83 -4.85
C GLY A 100 -7.10 -13.66 -5.15
N MET A 101 -8.26 -13.61 -4.49
CA MET A 101 -9.23 -12.53 -4.62
C MET A 101 -8.64 -11.19 -4.20
N SER A 102 -7.94 -11.15 -3.07
CA SER A 102 -7.35 -9.92 -2.54
C SER A 102 -6.24 -9.39 -3.44
N PHE A 103 -5.40 -10.29 -4.00
CA PHE A 103 -4.39 -9.91 -4.98
C PHE A 103 -5.01 -9.30 -6.23
N ILE A 104 -5.94 -10.01 -6.86
CA ILE A 104 -6.57 -9.58 -8.11
C ILE A 104 -7.29 -8.24 -7.90
N LEU A 105 -8.09 -8.12 -6.84
CA LEU A 105 -8.84 -6.91 -6.58
C LEU A 105 -7.93 -5.71 -6.28
N SER A 106 -6.86 -5.90 -5.50
CA SER A 106 -5.91 -4.84 -5.20
C SER A 106 -5.10 -4.43 -6.43
N ALA A 107 -4.62 -5.42 -7.21
CA ALA A 107 -3.79 -5.17 -8.40
C ALA A 107 -4.57 -4.58 -9.58
N ALA A 108 -5.88 -4.82 -9.64
CA ALA A 108 -6.75 -4.26 -10.68
C ALA A 108 -6.96 -2.73 -10.55
N GLY A 109 -6.46 -2.11 -9.46
CA GLY A 109 -6.43 -0.66 -9.32
C GLY A 109 -7.03 -0.07 -8.04
N PRO A 110 -8.04 -0.66 -7.38
CA PRO A 110 -8.58 -0.11 -6.13
C PRO A 110 -7.55 0.01 -4.99
N GLY A 111 -6.48 -0.81 -5.04
CA GLY A 111 -5.42 -0.84 -4.03
C GLY A 111 -5.79 -1.66 -2.79
N ASN A 112 -4.83 -1.73 -1.86
CA ASN A 112 -4.90 -2.60 -0.69
C ASN A 112 -6.04 -2.26 0.28
N ILE A 113 -6.25 -0.98 0.58
CA ILE A 113 -7.27 -0.56 1.55
C ILE A 113 -8.67 -0.95 1.05
N ALA A 114 -8.98 -0.65 -0.22
CA ALA A 114 -10.28 -0.99 -0.80
C ALA A 114 -10.49 -2.51 -0.91
N ALA A 115 -9.46 -3.25 -1.34
CA ALA A 115 -9.53 -4.71 -1.42
C ALA A 115 -9.79 -5.34 -0.05
N VAL A 116 -9.06 -4.91 1.00
CA VAL A 116 -9.25 -5.41 2.36
C VAL A 116 -10.61 -5.00 2.93
N ALA A 117 -11.06 -3.76 2.70
CA ALA A 117 -12.36 -3.27 3.17
C ALA A 117 -13.53 -4.07 2.58
N LEU A 118 -13.41 -4.54 1.32
CA LEU A 118 -14.42 -5.37 0.66
C LEU A 118 -14.37 -6.84 1.09
N LEU A 119 -13.16 -7.38 1.30
CA LEU A 119 -12.99 -8.82 1.52
C LEU A 119 -12.92 -9.21 3.01
N ALA A 120 -12.39 -8.35 3.88
CA ALA A 120 -12.25 -8.67 5.30
C ALA A 120 -13.59 -8.92 6.02
N PRO A 121 -14.68 -8.16 5.77
CA PRO A 121 -15.97 -8.43 6.42
C PRO A 121 -16.44 -9.86 6.16
N VAL A 122 -16.34 -10.33 4.93
CA VAL A 122 -16.76 -11.68 4.55
C VAL A 122 -15.75 -12.72 5.02
N GLY A 123 -14.44 -12.51 4.73
CA GLY A 123 -13.37 -13.45 5.06
C GLY A 123 -13.24 -13.71 6.56
N MET A 124 -13.28 -12.66 7.38
CA MET A 124 -13.14 -12.79 8.85
C MET A 124 -14.36 -13.46 9.47
N VAL A 125 -15.60 -13.16 8.99
CA VAL A 125 -16.82 -13.84 9.42
C VAL A 125 -16.79 -15.32 9.04
N MET A 126 -16.44 -15.64 7.79
CA MET A 126 -16.33 -17.04 7.32
C MET A 126 -15.26 -17.81 8.10
N ALA A 127 -14.09 -17.21 8.35
CA ALA A 127 -13.04 -17.83 9.16
C ALA A 127 -13.53 -18.11 10.60
N TYR A 128 -14.25 -17.18 11.19
CA TYR A 128 -14.82 -17.35 12.54
C TYR A 128 -15.84 -18.50 12.57
N GLN A 129 -16.79 -18.52 11.64
CA GLN A 129 -17.84 -19.54 11.56
C GLN A 129 -17.31 -20.94 11.24
N THR A 130 -16.31 -21.02 10.35
CA THR A 130 -15.67 -22.31 9.99
C THR A 130 -14.56 -22.72 10.96
N LYS A 131 -14.41 -22.03 12.10
CA LYS A 131 -13.35 -22.27 13.11
C LYS A 131 -11.94 -22.28 12.50
N GLN A 132 -11.72 -21.48 11.45
CA GLN A 132 -10.41 -21.24 10.86
C GLN A 132 -9.61 -20.25 11.71
N SER A 133 -8.28 -20.20 11.50
CA SER A 133 -7.45 -19.20 12.15
C SER A 133 -7.75 -17.81 11.62
N LEU A 134 -8.27 -16.94 12.51
CA LEU A 134 -8.50 -15.51 12.17
C LEU A 134 -7.20 -14.80 11.80
N LEU A 135 -6.10 -15.15 12.50
CA LEU A 135 -4.78 -14.62 12.19
C LEU A 135 -4.35 -14.97 10.76
N LEU A 136 -4.47 -16.26 10.39
CA LEU A 136 -4.13 -16.72 9.05
C LEU A 136 -4.99 -16.01 7.99
N MET A 137 -6.30 -15.90 8.22
CA MET A 137 -7.19 -15.21 7.27
C MET A 137 -6.79 -13.75 7.08
N ALA A 138 -6.52 -13.03 8.17
CA ALA A 138 -6.06 -11.64 8.10
C ALA A 138 -4.71 -11.52 7.35
N ILE A 139 -3.75 -12.39 7.63
CA ILE A 139 -2.47 -12.43 6.91
C ILE A 139 -2.71 -12.65 5.41
N MET A 140 -3.50 -13.65 5.03
CA MET A 140 -3.75 -13.99 3.62
C MET A 140 -4.45 -12.86 2.85
N ILE A 141 -5.38 -12.14 3.49
CA ILE A 141 -6.07 -11.01 2.87
C ILE A 141 -5.13 -9.79 2.79
N CYS A 142 -4.49 -9.41 3.90
CA CYS A 142 -3.71 -8.16 3.96
C CYS A 142 -2.40 -8.25 3.18
N THR A 143 -1.60 -9.32 3.41
CA THR A 143 -0.26 -9.44 2.83
C THR A 143 -0.31 -9.37 1.31
N VAL A 144 -1.25 -10.07 0.69
CA VAL A 144 -1.34 -10.09 -0.76
C VAL A 144 -2.07 -8.88 -1.34
N ALA A 145 -2.98 -8.25 -0.59
CA ALA A 145 -3.52 -6.96 -0.98
C ALA A 145 -2.41 -5.90 -1.10
N ILE A 146 -1.46 -5.93 -0.15
CA ILE A 146 -0.30 -5.04 -0.14
C ILE A 146 0.55 -5.26 -1.41
N SER A 147 0.85 -6.51 -1.76
CA SER A 147 1.62 -6.80 -2.97
C SER A 147 0.88 -6.37 -4.24
N GLY A 148 -0.44 -6.60 -4.31
CA GLY A 148 -1.28 -6.14 -5.40
C GLY A 148 -1.29 -4.61 -5.55
N ALA A 149 -1.23 -3.87 -4.45
CA ALA A 149 -1.22 -2.41 -4.46
C ALA A 149 0.01 -1.79 -5.13
N PHE A 150 1.11 -2.54 -5.30
CA PHE A 150 2.27 -2.11 -6.09
C PHE A 150 2.06 -2.22 -7.61
N SER A 151 0.94 -2.75 -8.08
CA SER A 151 0.58 -2.68 -9.49
C SER A 151 0.70 -1.25 -10.00
N PRO A 152 1.28 -1.00 -11.18
CA PRO A 152 1.47 0.37 -11.72
C PRO A 152 0.19 1.18 -11.90
N ILE A 153 -0.98 0.55 -11.80
CA ILE A 153 -2.29 1.21 -11.87
C ILE A 153 -2.97 1.37 -10.51
N ALA A 154 -2.41 0.77 -9.46
CA ALA A 154 -2.94 0.88 -8.08
C ALA A 154 -2.24 2.04 -7.33
N PRO A 155 -2.87 2.63 -6.29
CA PRO A 155 -2.37 3.84 -5.65
C PRO A 155 -0.91 3.74 -5.16
N THR A 156 -0.53 2.67 -4.49
CA THR A 156 0.86 2.49 -3.98
C THR A 156 1.87 2.39 -5.13
N GLY A 157 1.54 1.64 -6.20
CA GLY A 157 2.39 1.55 -7.39
C GLY A 157 2.52 2.90 -8.10
N VAL A 158 1.42 3.67 -8.19
CA VAL A 158 1.42 5.03 -8.74
C VAL A 158 2.31 5.97 -7.92
N ILE A 159 2.25 5.89 -6.57
CA ILE A 159 3.11 6.66 -5.66
C ILE A 159 4.57 6.30 -5.91
N ALA A 160 4.91 5.01 -5.88
CA ALA A 160 6.28 4.56 -6.10
C ALA A 160 6.82 5.01 -7.46
N ALA A 161 6.06 4.79 -8.55
CA ALA A 161 6.44 5.19 -9.90
C ALA A 161 6.60 6.72 -10.02
N GLY A 162 5.71 7.50 -9.42
CA GLY A 162 5.77 8.95 -9.43
C GLY A 162 7.02 9.50 -8.71
N ILE A 163 7.38 8.93 -7.56
CA ILE A 163 8.59 9.31 -6.82
C ILE A 163 9.84 8.91 -7.62
N LEU A 164 9.90 7.69 -8.16
CA LEU A 164 11.02 7.23 -8.98
C LEU A 164 11.25 8.12 -10.20
N HIS A 165 10.16 8.58 -10.82
CA HIS A 165 10.24 9.54 -11.92
C HIS A 165 10.85 10.88 -11.47
N GLN A 166 10.47 11.39 -10.29
CA GLN A 166 11.00 12.64 -9.74
C GLN A 166 12.52 12.59 -9.47
N ILE A 167 13.04 11.43 -9.10
CA ILE A 167 14.48 11.23 -8.85
C ILE A 167 15.26 10.75 -10.09
N ASN A 168 14.68 10.89 -11.27
CA ASN A 168 15.26 10.50 -12.57
C ASN A 168 15.57 8.99 -12.73
N MET A 169 14.96 8.13 -11.93
CA MET A 169 14.98 6.68 -12.11
C MET A 169 13.88 6.27 -13.10
N ASN A 170 13.98 6.72 -14.35
CA ASN A 170 12.92 6.67 -15.37
C ASN A 170 12.87 5.36 -16.17
N GLN A 171 13.35 4.24 -15.62
CA GLN A 171 13.27 2.98 -16.35
C GLN A 171 11.83 2.44 -16.35
N PRO A 172 11.20 2.23 -17.52
CA PRO A 172 9.80 1.80 -17.62
C PRO A 172 9.53 0.44 -16.98
N SER A 173 10.54 -0.40 -16.83
CA SER A 173 10.46 -1.72 -16.20
C SER A 173 10.45 -1.66 -14.67
N LEU A 174 10.98 -0.61 -14.04
CA LEU A 174 11.19 -0.55 -12.60
C LEU A 174 9.90 -0.66 -11.77
N PRO A 175 8.79 0.01 -12.08
CA PRO A 175 7.53 -0.18 -11.37
C PRO A 175 7.02 -1.64 -11.46
N TRP A 176 7.19 -2.29 -12.60
CA TRP A 176 6.82 -3.69 -12.79
C TRP A 176 7.73 -4.65 -12.01
N ILE A 177 9.03 -4.33 -11.91
CA ILE A 177 9.99 -5.12 -11.11
C ILE A 177 9.65 -5.00 -9.62
N ILE A 178 9.35 -3.80 -9.12
CA ILE A 178 8.91 -3.59 -7.72
C ILE A 178 7.62 -4.35 -7.45
N PHE A 179 6.65 -4.29 -8.37
CA PHE A 179 5.40 -5.05 -8.26
C PHE A 179 5.66 -6.57 -8.20
N ALA A 180 6.46 -7.09 -9.13
CA ALA A 180 6.80 -8.52 -9.17
C ALA A 180 7.57 -8.96 -7.92
N ALA A 181 8.57 -8.19 -7.49
CA ALA A 181 9.34 -8.47 -6.27
C ALA A 181 8.44 -8.46 -5.02
N SER A 182 7.56 -7.46 -4.90
CA SER A 182 6.59 -7.40 -3.82
C SER A 182 5.64 -8.60 -3.87
N ALA A 183 5.12 -8.96 -5.04
CA ALA A 183 4.24 -10.12 -5.22
C ALA A 183 4.92 -11.43 -4.80
N VAL A 184 6.18 -11.64 -5.17
CA VAL A 184 6.94 -12.83 -4.82
C VAL A 184 7.23 -12.88 -3.33
N ILE A 185 7.82 -11.83 -2.75
CA ILE A 185 8.24 -11.80 -1.35
C ILE A 185 7.04 -11.91 -0.41
N GLN A 186 5.97 -11.16 -0.69
CA GLN A 186 4.75 -11.19 0.11
C GLN A 186 4.02 -12.54 -0.04
N SER A 187 4.04 -13.16 -1.23
CA SER A 187 3.48 -14.51 -1.41
C SER A 187 4.26 -15.56 -0.64
N ILE A 188 5.60 -15.50 -0.64
CA ILE A 188 6.44 -16.40 0.16
C ILE A 188 6.06 -16.32 1.64
N THR A 189 5.91 -15.10 2.20
CA THR A 189 5.53 -14.93 3.61
C THR A 189 4.11 -15.41 3.90
N ALA A 190 3.15 -15.15 3.00
CA ALA A 190 1.78 -15.62 3.14
C ALA A 190 1.67 -17.15 3.06
N PHE A 191 2.36 -17.80 2.11
CA PHE A 191 2.39 -19.25 2.01
C PHE A 191 3.15 -19.89 3.17
N ALA A 192 4.25 -19.30 3.64
CA ALA A 192 4.93 -19.76 4.85
C ALA A 192 3.98 -19.74 6.06
N ALA A 193 3.22 -18.66 6.24
CA ALA A 193 2.18 -18.59 7.26
C ALA A 193 1.09 -19.66 7.06
N PHE A 194 0.62 -19.85 5.82
CA PHE A 194 -0.40 -20.84 5.51
C PHE A 194 0.06 -22.27 5.89
N PHE A 195 1.26 -22.66 5.50
CA PHE A 195 1.81 -23.98 5.83
C PHE A 195 2.06 -24.11 7.33
N LEU A 196 2.64 -23.12 7.99
CA LEU A 196 2.90 -23.12 9.42
C LEU A 196 1.61 -23.31 10.23
N PHE A 197 0.59 -22.50 9.96
CA PHE A 197 -0.68 -22.58 10.70
C PHE A 197 -1.52 -23.80 10.32
N SER A 198 -1.41 -24.31 9.10
CA SER A 198 -2.06 -25.56 8.68
C SER A 198 -1.44 -26.78 9.36
N PHE A 199 -0.11 -26.80 9.50
CA PHE A 199 0.61 -27.86 10.20
C PHE A 199 0.28 -27.87 11.70
N LEU A 200 0.32 -26.72 12.36
CA LEU A 200 -0.04 -26.56 13.77
C LEU A 200 -1.49 -26.96 14.07
N ARG A 201 -2.38 -26.81 13.08
CA ARG A 201 -3.79 -27.22 13.21
C ARG A 201 -3.96 -28.72 13.17
N LYS A 202 -3.22 -29.45 12.31
CA LYS A 202 -3.28 -30.94 12.27
C LYS A 202 -2.94 -31.57 13.61
N SER A 203 -2.07 -30.93 14.38
CA SER A 203 -1.68 -31.38 15.73
C SER A 203 -2.78 -31.23 16.80
N LYS A 204 -3.85 -30.42 16.55
CA LYS A 204 -4.93 -30.15 17.51
C LYS A 204 -6.32 -30.53 17.01
N ALA A 205 -6.43 -31.31 15.95
CA ALA A 205 -7.72 -31.67 15.37
C ALA A 205 -8.45 -32.76 16.20
N THR A 206 -9.22 -32.32 17.18
CA THR A 206 -10.42 -33.01 17.63
C THR A 206 -11.48 -32.84 16.53
N LYS A 207 -12.17 -33.94 16.16
CA LYS A 207 -13.28 -33.94 15.20
C LYS A 207 -14.31 -32.88 15.58
N SER A 208 -14.22 -31.68 14.98
CA SER A 208 -15.24 -30.66 15.10
C SER A 208 -16.13 -30.78 13.88
N GLU A 209 -17.43 -30.88 14.11
CA GLU A 209 -18.47 -30.80 13.11
C GLU A 209 -18.21 -29.58 12.20
N ILE A 210 -18.10 -29.86 10.93
CA ILE A 210 -17.96 -28.82 9.89
C ILE A 210 -19.34 -28.17 9.82
N LEU A 211 -19.49 -27.04 10.50
CA LEU A 211 -20.64 -26.17 10.28
C LEU A 211 -20.62 -25.76 8.79
N ALA A 212 -21.71 -26.05 8.11
CA ALA A 212 -21.88 -25.64 6.73
C ALA A 212 -21.59 -24.14 6.61
N VAL A 213 -20.79 -23.77 5.64
CA VAL A 213 -20.59 -22.36 5.28
C VAL A 213 -21.96 -21.75 5.09
N PRO A 214 -22.36 -20.68 5.81
CA PRO A 214 -23.63 -20.06 5.61
C PRO A 214 -23.69 -19.61 4.15
N THR A 215 -24.46 -20.33 3.36
CA THR A 215 -24.81 -19.87 2.03
C THR A 215 -25.75 -18.69 2.26
N THR A 216 -25.28 -17.48 2.13
CA THR A 216 -26.16 -16.37 1.81
C THR A 216 -26.83 -16.74 0.49
N LYS A 217 -28.03 -17.31 0.60
CA LYS A 217 -28.89 -17.66 -0.53
C LYS A 217 -29.41 -16.42 -1.27
N GLU A 218 -28.78 -15.25 -1.04
CA GLU A 218 -29.10 -14.08 -1.82
C GLU A 218 -28.69 -14.35 -3.25
N ARG A 219 -29.71 -14.39 -4.10
CA ARG A 219 -29.53 -14.49 -5.56
C ARG A 219 -28.65 -13.31 -5.97
N LEU A 220 -27.52 -13.59 -6.68
CA LEU A 220 -26.75 -12.52 -7.31
C LEU A 220 -27.72 -11.67 -8.13
N THR A 221 -27.81 -10.42 -7.76
CA THR A 221 -28.50 -9.48 -8.63
C THR A 221 -27.74 -9.40 -9.96
N PRO A 222 -28.44 -9.46 -11.10
CA PRO A 222 -27.78 -9.28 -12.38
C PRO A 222 -27.12 -7.90 -12.39
N LEU A 223 -25.94 -7.79 -13.06
CA LEU A 223 -25.29 -6.49 -13.24
C LEU A 223 -26.23 -5.52 -13.90
N THR A 224 -26.40 -4.36 -13.31
CA THR A 224 -27.15 -3.26 -13.92
C THR A 224 -26.45 -2.77 -15.19
N LYS A 225 -27.18 -2.05 -16.04
CA LYS A 225 -26.61 -1.45 -17.25
C LYS A 225 -25.43 -0.53 -16.91
N ASN A 226 -25.56 0.28 -15.86
CA ASN A 226 -24.50 1.19 -15.40
C ASN A 226 -23.24 0.43 -14.96
N GLN A 227 -23.40 -0.66 -14.19
CA GLN A 227 -22.28 -1.49 -13.75
C GLN A 227 -21.55 -2.18 -14.91
N LYS A 228 -22.30 -2.67 -15.92
CA LYS A 228 -21.69 -3.26 -17.13
C LYS A 228 -20.87 -2.22 -17.90
N LEU A 229 -21.43 -1.02 -18.09
CA LEU A 229 -20.70 0.07 -18.77
C LEU A 229 -19.48 0.52 -17.97
N THR A 230 -19.58 0.60 -16.64
CA THR A 230 -18.41 0.90 -15.77
C THR A 230 -17.32 -0.16 -15.92
N LEU A 231 -17.68 -1.45 -15.99
CA LEU A 231 -16.70 -2.52 -16.26
C LEU A 231 -16.03 -2.37 -17.63
N VAL A 232 -16.77 -1.96 -18.65
CA VAL A 232 -16.20 -1.65 -19.98
C VAL A 232 -15.21 -0.47 -19.85
N CYS A 233 -15.56 0.59 -19.12
CA CYS A 233 -14.65 1.73 -18.90
C CYS A 233 -13.37 1.31 -18.15
N LEU A 234 -13.48 0.45 -17.13
CA LEU A 234 -12.30 -0.11 -16.43
C LEU A 234 -11.46 -1.00 -17.37
N SER A 235 -12.10 -1.76 -18.27
CA SER A 235 -11.37 -2.53 -19.29
C SER A 235 -10.64 -1.62 -20.28
N LEU A 236 -11.26 -0.50 -20.67
CA LEU A 236 -10.63 0.51 -21.51
C LEU A 236 -9.39 1.15 -20.84
N LEU A 237 -9.41 1.38 -19.52
CA LEU A 237 -8.23 1.80 -18.77
C LEU A 237 -7.07 0.81 -18.99
N LEU A 238 -7.32 -0.48 -18.75
CA LEU A 238 -6.29 -1.53 -18.89
C LEU A 238 -5.77 -1.63 -20.34
N LEU A 239 -6.65 -1.61 -21.30
CA LEU A 239 -6.28 -1.63 -22.73
C LEU A 239 -5.46 -0.40 -23.10
N SER A 240 -5.86 0.79 -22.62
CA SER A 240 -5.14 2.04 -22.87
C SER A 240 -3.71 2.02 -22.36
N ILE A 241 -3.47 1.42 -21.18
CA ILE A 241 -2.13 1.32 -20.58
C ILE A 241 -1.31 0.21 -21.25
N ILE A 242 -1.89 -1.00 -21.40
CA ILE A 242 -1.13 -2.19 -21.81
C ILE A 242 -0.85 -2.17 -23.30
N ILE A 243 -1.86 -1.87 -24.14
CA ILE A 243 -1.76 -1.93 -25.61
C ILE A 243 -1.26 -0.61 -26.17
N PHE A 244 -1.90 0.51 -25.77
CA PHE A 244 -1.58 1.82 -26.34
C PHE A 244 -0.48 2.56 -25.59
N LYS A 245 -0.01 2.02 -24.43
CA LYS A 245 1.06 2.62 -23.59
C LYS A 245 0.80 4.10 -23.25
N LEU A 246 -0.47 4.48 -23.10
CA LEU A 246 -0.84 5.85 -22.80
C LEU A 246 -0.38 6.25 -21.38
N PRO A 247 -0.08 7.54 -21.16
CA PRO A 247 0.18 8.06 -19.82
C PRO A 247 -1.00 7.79 -18.89
N LEU A 248 -0.71 7.44 -17.62
CA LEU A 248 -1.70 6.97 -16.65
C LEU A 248 -2.87 7.93 -16.46
N VAL A 249 -2.59 9.24 -16.38
CA VAL A 249 -3.63 10.28 -16.23
C VAL A 249 -4.58 10.28 -17.42
N LEU A 250 -4.04 10.23 -18.65
CA LEU A 250 -4.86 10.19 -19.86
C LEU A 250 -5.70 8.93 -19.95
N ALA A 251 -5.12 7.78 -19.63
CA ALA A 251 -5.84 6.50 -19.59
C ALA A 251 -6.99 6.54 -18.56
N ALA A 252 -6.75 7.11 -17.38
CA ALA A 252 -7.77 7.30 -16.36
C ALA A 252 -8.89 8.24 -16.85
N CYS A 253 -8.54 9.33 -17.53
CA CYS A 253 -9.52 10.25 -18.12
C CYS A 253 -10.40 9.56 -19.16
N ILE A 254 -9.82 8.77 -20.06
CA ILE A 254 -10.56 7.98 -21.04
C ILE A 254 -11.57 7.05 -20.36
N ALA A 255 -11.23 6.51 -19.19
CA ALA A 255 -12.10 5.61 -18.45
C ALA A 255 -13.18 6.35 -17.64
N PHE A 256 -12.85 7.44 -16.91
CA PHE A 256 -13.84 8.06 -16.02
C PHE A 256 -14.76 9.07 -16.75
N VAL A 257 -14.30 9.73 -17.81
CA VAL A 257 -15.12 10.72 -18.52
C VAL A 257 -16.45 10.14 -19.02
N PRO A 258 -16.48 8.95 -19.66
CA PRO A 258 -17.77 8.34 -20.02
C PRO A 258 -18.66 8.02 -18.82
N ILE A 259 -18.07 7.58 -17.68
CA ILE A 259 -18.83 7.27 -16.46
C ILE A 259 -19.57 8.51 -15.97
N VAL A 260 -18.89 9.66 -15.98
CA VAL A 260 -19.46 10.94 -15.55
C VAL A 260 -20.48 11.47 -16.56
N LEU A 261 -20.14 11.52 -17.85
CA LEU A 261 -20.99 12.08 -18.89
C LEU A 261 -22.31 11.32 -19.06
N PHE A 262 -22.28 10.00 -18.88
CA PHE A 262 -23.48 9.17 -18.96
C PHE A 262 -24.17 8.95 -17.61
N ASN A 263 -23.76 9.69 -16.56
CA ASN A 263 -24.31 9.59 -15.20
C ASN A 263 -24.39 8.13 -14.70
N LEU A 264 -23.33 7.33 -14.94
CA LEU A 264 -23.29 5.92 -14.52
C LEU A 264 -23.05 5.77 -13.02
N ALA A 265 -22.52 6.81 -12.37
CA ALA A 265 -22.26 6.92 -10.93
C ALA A 265 -22.45 8.36 -10.46
N ASP A 266 -22.75 8.55 -9.18
CA ASP A 266 -22.79 9.89 -8.57
C ASP A 266 -21.38 10.46 -8.40
N SER A 267 -21.05 11.46 -9.22
CA SER A 267 -19.76 12.12 -9.27
C SER A 267 -19.43 12.86 -7.97
N GLU A 268 -20.41 13.54 -7.36
CA GLU A 268 -20.20 14.31 -6.12
C GLU A 268 -19.97 13.37 -4.92
N ALA A 269 -20.75 12.31 -4.82
CA ALA A 269 -20.58 11.28 -3.80
C ALA A 269 -19.22 10.55 -3.97
N ALA A 270 -18.81 10.28 -5.20
CA ALA A 270 -17.51 9.67 -5.49
C ALA A 270 -16.34 10.58 -5.04
N ILE A 271 -16.39 11.89 -5.35
CA ILE A 271 -15.36 12.85 -4.92
C ILE A 271 -15.24 12.89 -3.39
N LYS A 272 -16.35 12.88 -2.65
CA LYS A 272 -16.37 12.87 -1.18
C LYS A 272 -15.74 11.58 -0.60
N LYS A 273 -15.83 10.47 -1.34
CA LYS A 273 -15.28 9.15 -0.94
C LYS A 273 -13.85 8.90 -1.38
N MET A 274 -13.24 9.83 -2.14
CA MET A 274 -11.82 9.73 -2.50
C MET A 274 -10.95 9.77 -1.25
N PRO A 275 -9.80 9.08 -1.27
CA PRO A 275 -8.87 9.07 -0.13
C PRO A 275 -8.04 10.35 -0.05
N TRP A 276 -8.72 11.49 0.18
CA TRP A 276 -8.08 12.82 0.24
C TRP A 276 -6.95 12.90 1.25
N ASP A 277 -7.11 12.23 2.40
CA ASP A 277 -6.07 12.18 3.42
C ASP A 277 -4.78 11.56 2.88
N ALA A 278 -4.88 10.48 2.10
CA ALA A 278 -3.72 9.83 1.48
C ALA A 278 -3.12 10.70 0.36
N ILE A 279 -3.93 11.32 -0.48
CA ILE A 279 -3.49 12.20 -1.57
C ILE A 279 -2.70 13.38 -0.99
N LEU A 280 -3.27 14.08 0.00
CA LEU A 280 -2.64 15.21 0.65
C LEU A 280 -1.39 14.80 1.43
N LEU A 281 -1.42 13.64 2.10
CA LEU A 281 -0.27 13.11 2.83
C LEU A 281 0.93 12.90 1.90
N VAL A 282 0.74 12.16 0.81
CA VAL A 282 1.82 11.84 -0.13
C VAL A 282 2.37 13.11 -0.76
N THR A 283 1.51 13.98 -1.28
CA THR A 283 1.95 15.19 -1.99
C THR A 283 2.59 16.21 -1.06
N GLY A 284 2.08 16.33 0.17
CA GLY A 284 2.65 17.21 1.19
C GLY A 284 4.03 16.75 1.67
N VAL A 285 4.17 15.43 1.94
CA VAL A 285 5.48 14.87 2.32
C VAL A 285 6.47 14.97 1.17
N CYS A 286 6.07 14.69 -0.08
CA CYS A 286 6.93 14.88 -1.25
C CYS A 286 7.41 16.34 -1.40
N LEU A 287 6.53 17.32 -1.18
CA LEU A 287 6.94 18.73 -1.19
C LEU A 287 8.02 19.02 -0.15
N LEU A 288 7.83 18.54 1.08
CA LEU A 288 8.83 18.70 2.15
C LEU A 288 10.15 17.99 1.81
N VAL A 289 10.10 16.83 1.17
CA VAL A 289 11.30 16.09 0.74
C VAL A 289 12.02 16.79 -0.41
N CYS A 290 11.31 17.40 -1.36
CA CYS A 290 11.93 18.26 -2.37
C CYS A 290 12.64 19.47 -1.74
N LEU A 291 12.07 20.05 -0.68
CA LEU A 291 12.71 21.10 0.08
C LEU A 291 13.93 20.57 0.86
N LEU A 292 13.81 19.37 1.44
CA LEU A 292 14.90 18.68 2.13
C LEU A 292 16.12 18.49 1.21
N GLU A 293 15.88 18.17 -0.06
CA GLU A 293 16.92 18.05 -1.08
C GLU A 293 17.64 19.39 -1.29
N LYS A 294 16.88 20.49 -1.52
CA LYS A 294 17.43 21.83 -1.73
C LYS A 294 18.20 22.37 -0.51
N SER A 295 17.79 22.01 0.68
CA SER A 295 18.46 22.41 1.95
C SER A 295 19.71 21.60 2.28
N GLY A 296 20.03 20.54 1.50
CA GLY A 296 21.08 19.58 1.79
C GLY A 296 20.72 18.53 2.84
N GLY A 297 19.47 18.49 3.26
CA GLY A 297 18.99 17.53 4.28
C GLY A 297 19.03 16.08 3.80
N ILE A 298 18.84 15.82 2.50
CA ILE A 298 19.01 14.48 1.91
C ILE A 298 20.48 14.02 2.09
N ALA A 299 21.46 14.90 1.83
CA ALA A 299 22.86 14.55 2.01
C ALA A 299 23.18 14.25 3.49
N LEU A 300 22.59 14.98 4.43
CA LEU A 300 22.72 14.70 5.86
C LEU A 300 22.08 13.35 6.24
N ALA A 301 20.86 13.10 5.79
CA ALA A 301 20.16 11.84 6.06
C ALA A 301 20.92 10.63 5.50
N THR A 302 21.45 10.74 4.28
CA THR A 302 22.26 9.68 3.68
C THR A 302 23.59 9.48 4.41
N SER A 303 24.28 10.55 4.82
CA SER A 303 25.53 10.40 5.59
C SER A 303 25.31 9.66 6.93
N LEU A 304 24.19 9.91 7.60
CA LEU A 304 23.82 9.18 8.81
C LEU A 304 23.56 7.70 8.53
N LEU A 305 22.87 7.38 7.43
CA LEU A 305 22.62 5.99 7.02
C LEU A 305 23.93 5.29 6.65
N VAL A 306 24.79 5.94 5.87
CA VAL A 306 26.09 5.38 5.43
C VAL A 306 27.02 5.14 6.63
N SER A 307 27.00 5.97 7.66
CA SER A 307 27.83 5.78 8.86
C SER A 307 27.58 4.47 9.59
N ILE A 308 26.38 3.89 9.41
CA ILE A 308 25.95 2.63 10.06
C ILE A 308 25.76 1.48 9.05
N SER A 309 26.03 1.71 7.75
CA SER A 309 25.79 0.74 6.68
C SER A 309 27.05 0.39 5.89
N LYS A 310 26.98 -0.73 5.17
CA LYS A 310 27.95 -1.12 4.13
C LYS A 310 27.19 -1.62 2.92
N VAL A 311 27.82 -1.57 1.74
CA VAL A 311 27.23 -2.06 0.48
C VAL A 311 26.72 -3.50 0.61
N SER A 312 27.42 -4.34 1.38
CA SER A 312 27.12 -5.77 1.55
C SER A 312 25.82 -6.10 2.30
N TYR A 313 25.18 -5.13 2.98
CA TYR A 313 23.93 -5.34 3.71
C TYR A 313 22.98 -4.12 3.69
N ILE A 314 23.19 -3.20 2.74
CA ILE A 314 22.41 -1.95 2.68
C ILE A 314 20.93 -2.22 2.43
N ASN A 315 20.59 -3.21 1.58
CA ASN A 315 19.20 -3.52 1.28
C ASN A 315 18.47 -4.08 2.50
N ALA A 316 19.12 -4.98 3.25
CA ALA A 316 18.57 -5.49 4.51
C ALA A 316 18.34 -4.36 5.53
N MET A 317 19.27 -3.43 5.62
CA MET A 317 19.19 -2.31 6.55
C MET A 317 18.08 -1.33 6.16
N LEU A 318 17.97 -1.00 4.87
CA LEU A 318 16.88 -0.17 4.36
C LEU A 318 15.52 -0.82 4.64
N ALA A 319 15.39 -2.14 4.38
CA ALA A 319 14.16 -2.87 4.66
C ALA A 319 13.81 -2.87 6.16
N LEU A 320 14.81 -3.04 7.04
CA LEU A 320 14.61 -3.02 8.50
C LEU A 320 14.15 -1.65 9.00
N ILE A 321 14.89 -0.60 8.63
CA ILE A 321 14.61 0.77 9.10
C ILE A 321 13.24 1.22 8.56
N THR A 322 12.98 1.02 7.28
CA THR A 322 11.70 1.41 6.68
C THR A 322 10.54 0.60 7.24
N GLY A 323 10.75 -0.68 7.54
CA GLY A 323 9.76 -1.53 8.21
C GLY A 323 9.44 -1.06 9.63
N ILE A 324 10.45 -0.73 10.44
CA ILE A 324 10.25 -0.21 11.80
C ILE A 324 9.48 1.12 11.78
N ILE A 325 9.88 2.06 10.91
CA ILE A 325 9.19 3.36 10.79
C ILE A 325 7.74 3.16 10.31
N SER A 326 7.56 2.28 9.35
CA SER A 326 6.25 1.97 8.76
C SER A 326 5.29 1.31 9.74
N ALA A 327 5.79 0.56 10.72
CA ALA A 327 4.95 -0.03 11.76
C ALA A 327 4.10 1.00 12.53
N TYR A 328 4.55 2.25 12.56
CA TYR A 328 3.92 3.36 13.28
C TYR A 328 3.50 4.53 12.37
N SER A 329 3.81 4.45 11.07
CA SER A 329 3.59 5.53 10.10
C SER A 329 2.97 4.97 8.82
N SER A 330 2.62 5.84 7.86
CA SER A 330 2.10 5.40 6.56
C SER A 330 3.23 4.95 5.64
N SER A 331 3.23 3.69 5.25
CA SER A 331 4.21 3.10 4.32
C SER A 331 4.24 3.85 2.99
N SER A 332 3.10 3.98 2.32
CA SER A 332 2.99 4.65 1.01
C SER A 332 3.04 6.18 1.12
N GLY A 333 2.48 6.75 2.21
CA GLY A 333 2.30 8.21 2.34
C GLY A 333 3.50 8.93 2.95
N VAL A 334 4.31 8.24 3.75
CA VAL A 334 5.46 8.83 4.45
C VAL A 334 6.75 8.12 4.09
N VAL A 335 6.80 6.79 4.23
CA VAL A 335 8.06 6.06 4.12
C VAL A 335 8.58 6.05 2.69
N LEU A 336 7.75 5.73 1.69
CA LEU A 336 8.20 5.78 0.28
C LEU A 336 8.69 7.19 -0.12
N PRO A 337 7.94 8.28 0.13
CA PRO A 337 8.41 9.63 -0.20
C PRO A 337 9.67 10.05 0.54
N ALA A 338 9.88 9.57 1.78
CA ALA A 338 11.04 9.93 2.57
C ALA A 338 12.31 9.17 2.18
N PHE A 339 12.20 7.89 1.82
CA PHE A 339 13.36 7.02 1.64
C PHE A 339 13.75 6.77 0.18
N LEU A 340 12.80 6.66 -0.77
CA LEU A 340 13.16 6.47 -2.17
C LEU A 340 14.07 7.59 -2.72
N PRO A 341 13.85 8.88 -2.39
CA PRO A 341 14.75 9.96 -2.84
C PRO A 341 16.18 9.89 -2.30
N LEU A 342 16.43 9.08 -1.25
CA LEU A 342 17.78 8.91 -0.72
C LEU A 342 18.64 7.98 -1.59
N VAL A 343 18.02 7.10 -2.41
CA VAL A 343 18.72 6.04 -3.16
C VAL A 343 19.86 6.55 -4.05
N PRO A 344 19.71 7.59 -4.88
CA PRO A 344 20.81 8.06 -5.72
C PRO A 344 22.04 8.52 -4.89
N LYS A 345 21.79 9.24 -3.80
CA LYS A 345 22.86 9.73 -2.91
C LYS A 345 23.50 8.61 -2.07
N LEU A 346 22.73 7.58 -1.70
CA LEU A 346 23.27 6.41 -0.99
C LEU A 346 24.30 5.69 -1.85
N ILE A 347 24.01 5.48 -3.13
CA ILE A 347 24.94 4.85 -4.07
C ILE A 347 26.20 5.67 -4.22
N GLU A 348 26.06 7.00 -4.39
CA GLU A 348 27.19 7.92 -4.50
C GLU A 348 28.09 7.86 -3.27
N GLN A 349 27.53 7.92 -2.07
CA GLN A 349 28.30 7.97 -0.81
C GLN A 349 28.85 6.60 -0.38
N LEU A 350 28.18 5.49 -0.71
CA LEU A 350 28.68 4.14 -0.45
C LEU A 350 29.75 3.71 -1.46
N GLY A 351 29.87 4.41 -2.56
CA GLY A 351 30.78 4.03 -3.67
C GLY A 351 30.36 2.75 -4.41
N GLY A 352 29.08 2.34 -4.31
CA GLY A 352 28.55 1.15 -4.94
C GLY A 352 27.13 0.82 -4.49
N GLY A 353 26.59 -0.28 -5.04
CA GLY A 353 25.22 -0.73 -4.78
C GLY A 353 24.35 -0.62 -6.02
N ASP A 354 23.17 -1.22 -5.96
CA ASP A 354 22.18 -1.24 -7.05
C ASP A 354 20.93 -0.45 -6.65
N SER A 355 20.61 0.57 -7.43
CA SER A 355 19.46 1.44 -7.19
C SER A 355 18.12 0.71 -7.21
N PHE A 356 17.99 -0.31 -8.07
CA PHE A 356 16.77 -1.11 -8.16
C PHE A 356 16.58 -1.94 -6.90
N ARG A 357 17.63 -2.61 -6.43
CA ARG A 357 17.59 -3.42 -5.21
C ARG A 357 17.28 -2.57 -3.98
N MET A 358 17.88 -1.38 -3.87
CA MET A 358 17.57 -0.44 -2.79
C MET A 358 16.11 0.02 -2.83
N ALA A 359 15.59 0.36 -4.03
CA ALA A 359 14.19 0.74 -4.19
C ALA A 359 13.22 -0.41 -3.82
N ILE A 360 13.53 -1.65 -4.23
CA ILE A 360 12.77 -2.86 -3.85
C ILE A 360 12.82 -3.06 -2.34
N ALA A 361 13.99 -2.96 -1.71
CA ALA A 361 14.16 -3.14 -0.27
C ALA A 361 13.32 -2.13 0.53
N ILE A 362 13.32 -0.86 0.12
CA ILE A 362 12.49 0.18 0.72
C ILE A 362 11.00 -0.12 0.53
N ALA A 363 10.58 -0.45 -0.69
CA ALA A 363 9.19 -0.71 -1.03
C ALA A 363 8.65 -1.94 -0.28
N VAL A 364 9.36 -3.06 -0.32
CA VAL A 364 8.95 -4.32 0.31
C VAL A 364 9.06 -4.22 1.83
N GLY A 365 10.20 -3.76 2.34
CA GLY A 365 10.46 -3.66 3.78
C GLY A 365 9.42 -2.81 4.50
N SER A 366 9.10 -1.63 3.96
CA SER A 366 8.12 -0.73 4.54
C SER A 366 6.70 -1.30 4.57
N HIS A 367 6.33 -2.16 3.62
CA HIS A 367 4.95 -2.65 3.50
C HIS A 367 4.73 -4.03 4.14
N MET A 368 5.78 -4.78 4.48
CA MET A 368 5.60 -6.09 5.14
C MET A 368 4.95 -5.99 6.52
N VAL A 369 5.07 -4.87 7.20
CA VAL A 369 4.51 -4.63 8.53
C VAL A 369 3.03 -4.21 8.50
N ASP A 370 2.46 -3.89 7.35
CA ASP A 370 1.11 -3.33 7.21
C ASP A 370 -0.03 -4.30 7.58
N VAL A 371 0.28 -5.53 7.92
CA VAL A 371 -0.64 -6.49 8.56
C VAL A 371 -0.84 -6.19 10.05
N SER A 372 0.01 -5.34 10.65
CA SER A 372 -0.08 -4.92 12.05
C SER A 372 -1.44 -4.29 12.38
N PRO A 373 -1.95 -4.45 13.60
CA PRO A 373 -3.20 -3.81 14.04
C PRO A 373 -3.09 -2.28 14.15
N LEU A 374 -1.88 -1.73 14.10
CA LEU A 374 -1.62 -0.29 14.07
C LEU A 374 -1.78 0.27 12.65
N SER A 375 -1.72 -0.59 11.62
CA SER A 375 -2.01 -0.21 10.25
C SER A 375 -3.53 -0.25 9.96
N THR A 376 -3.94 0.47 8.92
CA THR A 376 -5.34 0.48 8.48
C THR A 376 -5.86 -0.92 8.15
N LEU A 377 -5.04 -1.77 7.50
CA LEU A 377 -5.46 -3.09 7.04
C LEU A 377 -5.70 -4.05 8.19
N GLY A 378 -4.79 -4.14 9.14
CA GLY A 378 -4.96 -4.96 10.34
C GLY A 378 -6.13 -4.50 11.19
N ALA A 379 -6.32 -3.18 11.34
CA ALA A 379 -7.45 -2.61 12.07
C ALA A 379 -8.81 -2.99 11.42
N ILE A 380 -8.92 -2.94 10.08
CA ILE A 380 -10.13 -3.36 9.36
C ILE A 380 -10.40 -4.85 9.65
N CYS A 381 -9.42 -5.73 9.53
CA CYS A 381 -9.60 -7.16 9.82
C CYS A 381 -10.10 -7.41 11.25
N ILE A 382 -9.56 -6.70 12.25
CA ILE A 382 -9.97 -6.84 13.64
C ILE A 382 -11.42 -6.36 13.83
N SER A 383 -11.81 -5.23 13.23
CA SER A 383 -13.16 -4.67 13.34
C SER A 383 -14.23 -5.59 12.75
N CYS A 384 -13.87 -6.38 11.73
CA CYS A 384 -14.76 -7.32 11.06
C CYS A 384 -14.97 -8.66 11.81
N VAL A 385 -14.27 -8.90 12.91
CA VAL A 385 -14.49 -10.13 13.71
C VAL A 385 -15.82 -10.04 14.46
N PRO A 386 -16.75 -11.01 14.30
CA PRO A 386 -18.07 -10.96 14.96
C PRO A 386 -18.00 -11.02 16.48
N ALA A 387 -16.97 -11.69 17.03
CA ALA A 387 -16.79 -11.83 18.48
C ALA A 387 -16.14 -10.58 19.08
N VAL A 388 -16.65 -10.13 20.22
CA VAL A 388 -16.14 -8.97 20.98
C VAL A 388 -15.27 -9.46 22.16
N GLY A 389 -14.40 -8.60 22.68
CA GLY A 389 -13.61 -8.86 23.88
C GLY A 389 -12.41 -9.80 23.62
N VAL A 390 -12.37 -10.95 24.30
CA VAL A 390 -11.18 -11.84 24.35
C VAL A 390 -10.67 -12.24 22.97
N VAL A 391 -11.56 -12.52 22.02
CA VAL A 391 -11.16 -12.97 20.66
C VAL A 391 -10.50 -11.84 19.88
N ARG A 392 -11.07 -10.63 19.90
CA ARG A 392 -10.48 -9.45 19.24
C ARG A 392 -9.14 -9.05 19.87
N ASN A 393 -9.05 -9.08 21.21
CA ASN A 393 -7.80 -8.75 21.91
C ASN A 393 -6.69 -9.79 21.61
N ARG A 394 -7.06 -11.06 21.49
CA ARG A 394 -6.13 -12.11 21.07
C ARG A 394 -5.64 -11.89 19.64
N LEU A 395 -6.54 -11.62 18.71
CA LEU A 395 -6.18 -11.32 17.32
C LEU A 395 -5.31 -10.06 17.23
N PHE A 396 -5.65 -8.99 17.95
CA PHE A 396 -4.86 -7.77 18.04
C PHE A 396 -3.41 -8.08 18.43
N ARG A 397 -3.21 -8.82 19.54
CA ARG A 397 -1.87 -9.19 20.00
C ARG A 397 -1.13 -10.07 18.98
N GLN A 398 -1.82 -11.02 18.35
CA GLN A 398 -1.23 -11.91 17.34
C GLN A 398 -0.79 -11.11 16.10
N LEU A 399 -1.62 -10.19 15.60
CA LEU A 399 -1.28 -9.33 14.47
C LEU A 399 -0.15 -8.32 14.82
N MET A 400 -0.09 -7.87 16.08
CA MET A 400 1.00 -7.01 16.54
C MET A 400 2.33 -7.76 16.48
N ILE A 401 2.39 -8.96 17.06
CA ILE A 401 3.60 -9.80 17.04
C ILE A 401 3.97 -10.14 15.59
N TRP A 402 3.00 -10.54 14.77
CA TRP A 402 3.24 -10.85 13.36
C TRP A 402 3.77 -9.64 12.60
N GLY A 403 3.08 -8.50 12.65
CA GLY A 403 3.48 -7.29 11.95
C GLY A 403 4.89 -6.82 12.32
N LEU A 404 5.21 -6.75 13.62
CA LEU A 404 6.54 -6.36 14.07
C LEU A 404 7.62 -7.38 13.68
N SER A 405 7.32 -8.68 13.71
CA SER A 405 8.26 -9.70 13.25
C SER A 405 8.55 -9.61 11.75
N MET A 406 7.61 -9.10 10.96
CA MET A 406 7.78 -8.94 9.51
C MET A 406 8.82 -7.87 9.14
N SER A 407 9.14 -6.91 10.01
CA SER A 407 10.27 -5.99 9.76
C SER A 407 11.61 -6.73 9.75
N VAL A 408 11.77 -7.70 10.67
CA VAL A 408 12.97 -8.54 10.74
C VAL A 408 13.00 -9.56 9.59
N VAL A 409 11.86 -10.18 9.29
CA VAL A 409 11.73 -11.10 8.15
C VAL A 409 11.98 -10.38 6.83
N GLY A 410 11.48 -9.16 6.67
CA GLY A 410 11.73 -8.32 5.50
C GLY A 410 13.20 -7.98 5.32
N ALA A 411 13.88 -7.63 6.39
CA ALA A 411 15.32 -7.40 6.38
C ALA A 411 16.10 -8.68 6.00
N PHE A 412 15.74 -9.82 6.58
CA PHE A 412 16.35 -11.10 6.27
C PHE A 412 16.15 -11.51 4.80
N LEU A 413 14.92 -11.40 4.30
CA LEU A 413 14.62 -11.71 2.90
C LEU A 413 15.33 -10.73 1.95
N SER A 414 15.40 -9.46 2.29
CA SER A 414 16.16 -8.47 1.50
C SER A 414 17.66 -8.80 1.50
N TYR A 415 18.23 -9.25 2.62
CA TYR A 415 19.61 -9.71 2.68
C TYR A 415 19.84 -10.90 1.74
N VAL A 416 19.03 -11.95 1.86
CA VAL A 416 19.19 -13.18 1.08
C VAL A 416 18.95 -12.96 -0.41
N LEU A 417 17.93 -12.18 -0.77
CA LEU A 417 17.49 -12.03 -2.17
C LEU A 417 18.15 -10.85 -2.88
N LEU A 418 18.59 -9.82 -2.15
CA LEU A 418 19.09 -8.60 -2.76
C LEU A 418 20.56 -8.33 -2.43
N ASP A 419 21.06 -8.69 -1.25
CA ASP A 419 22.46 -8.46 -0.86
C ASP A 419 23.37 -9.66 -1.23
N LEU A 420 22.98 -10.92 -0.94
CA LEU A 420 23.79 -12.10 -1.25
C LEU A 420 23.91 -12.44 -2.74
N THR A 421 23.03 -11.91 -3.56
CA THR A 421 23.05 -12.13 -5.02
C THR A 421 23.89 -11.09 -5.78
N TYR A 422 24.68 -10.33 -5.05
CA TYR A 422 25.56 -9.27 -5.59
C TYR A 422 26.91 -9.81 -6.07
#